data_6c664300aa78d06439ba5d3b864793fd
#
_entry.id   6c664300aa78d06439ba5d3b864793fd
#
_cell.length_a   1.000
_cell.length_b   1.000
_cell.length_c   1.000
_cell.angle_alpha   90.00
_cell.angle_beta   90.00
_cell.angle_gamma   90.00
#
_symmetry.space_group_name_H-M   'P 1'
#
loop_
_entity.id
_entity.type
_entity.pdbx_description
1 polymer ?
#
loop_
_entity_poly.entity_id
_entity_poly.type
_entity_poly.pdbx_seq_one_letter_code
_entity_poly.pdbx_strand_id
1 'polypeptide(L)'
;ANFDPKQLRNVGKNSVPEILDFKNRVITLCTELSTDDATIKLEKMNKIQRYTQSGISDPESIFSIEAEIGHFPLLYAVNQLIHGISTREVRIIKEYLLVYRGSVERDLDDMAKELSLTRERVRQLANKQIKTLESIISTWKEFLAGYHYPIFEKDSWLLMCEKEGVEYTQNFVKWIISLVDDDVHLLGDPIAAFKTYHGRIRPLYLIPKNIYD
;
A
#
# COMPACT_ATOMS: atom_id res chain seq x y z
N ALA A 1 2.55 35.92 -9.71
CA ALA A 1 3.40 36.43 -8.63
C ALA A 1 4.61 35.54 -8.48
N ASN A 2 5.83 36.09 -8.54
CA ASN A 2 7.05 35.32 -8.33
C ASN A 2 7.20 35.01 -6.84
N PHE A 3 6.83 33.82 -6.44
CA PHE A 3 7.05 33.28 -5.09
C PHE A 3 8.49 32.83 -4.94
N ASP A 4 9.25 33.44 -4.02
CA ASP A 4 10.61 33.05 -3.66
C ASP A 4 10.58 32.33 -2.29
N PRO A 5 10.83 31.02 -2.22
CA PRO A 5 10.84 30.27 -0.96
C PRO A 5 11.86 30.77 0.07
N LYS A 6 12.90 31.47 -0.38
CA LYS A 6 13.94 32.03 0.50
C LYS A 6 13.43 33.20 1.38
N GLN A 7 12.26 33.74 1.05
CA GLN A 7 11.61 34.82 1.83
C GLN A 7 10.74 34.30 2.97
N LEU A 8 10.52 32.97 3.04
CA LEU A 8 9.77 32.34 4.13
C LEU A 8 10.64 32.27 5.39
N ARG A 9 10.09 32.75 6.52
CA ARG A 9 10.72 32.57 7.83
C ARG A 9 10.73 31.10 8.21
N ASN A 10 11.88 30.63 8.73
CA ASN A 10 12.08 29.23 9.21
C ASN A 10 12.15 28.15 8.13
N VAL A 11 12.42 28.46 6.89
CA VAL A 11 12.71 27.47 5.85
C VAL A 11 14.21 27.23 5.80
N GLY A 12 14.63 26.01 6.18
CA GLY A 12 16.02 25.56 6.09
C GLY A 12 16.49 25.41 4.64
N LYS A 13 17.82 25.46 4.42
CA LYS A 13 18.40 25.30 3.08
C LYS A 13 17.97 24.00 2.39
N ASN A 14 17.73 22.95 3.15
CA ASN A 14 17.32 21.63 2.62
C ASN A 14 15.85 21.59 2.20
N SER A 15 14.99 22.45 2.77
CA SER A 15 13.56 22.50 2.42
C SER A 15 13.27 23.36 1.18
N VAL A 16 14.22 24.21 0.76
CA VAL A 16 14.05 25.06 -0.44
C VAL A 16 13.86 24.23 -1.72
N PRO A 17 14.66 23.16 -2.00
CA PRO A 17 14.46 22.30 -3.15
C PRO A 17 13.08 21.61 -3.16
N GLU A 18 12.63 21.11 -2.01
CA GLU A 18 11.32 20.45 -1.86
C GLU A 18 10.16 21.41 -2.16
N ILE A 19 10.26 22.66 -1.66
CA ILE A 19 9.26 23.70 -1.92
C ILE A 19 9.25 24.11 -3.41
N LEU A 20 10.43 24.18 -4.05
CA LEU A 20 10.52 24.47 -5.47
C LEU A 20 9.96 23.34 -6.34
N ASP A 21 10.24 22.10 -5.97
CA ASP A 21 9.69 20.92 -6.63
C ASP A 21 8.16 20.88 -6.49
N PHE A 22 7.64 21.06 -5.29
CA PHE A 22 6.21 21.20 -5.05
C PHE A 22 5.57 22.32 -5.89
N LYS A 23 6.20 23.51 -5.90
CA LYS A 23 5.74 24.63 -6.74
C LYS A 23 5.69 24.24 -8.22
N ASN A 24 6.73 23.60 -8.73
CA ASN A 24 6.80 23.20 -10.13
C ASN A 24 5.72 22.14 -10.47
N ARG A 25 5.50 21.17 -9.60
CA ARG A 25 4.41 20.20 -9.75
C ARG A 25 3.04 20.89 -9.78
N VAL A 26 2.80 21.84 -8.89
CA VAL A 26 1.54 22.63 -8.89
C VAL A 26 1.39 23.43 -10.18
N ILE A 27 2.46 24.07 -10.68
CA ILE A 27 2.41 24.83 -11.93
C ILE A 27 2.14 23.90 -13.12
N THR A 28 2.82 22.75 -13.20
CA THR A 28 2.59 21.74 -14.25
C THR A 28 1.14 21.26 -14.20
N LEU A 29 0.65 20.89 -13.03
CA LEU A 29 -0.74 20.48 -12.83
C LEU A 29 -1.74 21.57 -13.26
N CYS A 30 -1.50 22.82 -12.87
CA CYS A 30 -2.34 23.95 -13.28
C CYS A 30 -2.30 24.20 -14.80
N THR A 31 -1.16 23.95 -15.45
CA THR A 31 -1.00 24.12 -16.90
C THR A 31 -1.72 22.99 -17.67
N GLU A 32 -1.54 21.76 -17.25
CA GLU A 32 -2.28 20.61 -17.77
C GLU A 32 -3.79 20.76 -17.57
N LEU A 33 -4.17 21.24 -16.38
CA LEU A 33 -5.55 21.58 -16.06
C LEU A 33 -6.11 22.74 -16.90
N SER A 34 -5.34 23.56 -17.56
CA SER A 34 -5.85 24.67 -18.40
C SER A 34 -6.48 24.21 -19.72
N THR A 35 -6.29 22.96 -20.13
CA THR A 35 -6.79 22.39 -21.40
C THR A 35 -8.06 21.53 -21.28
N ASP A 36 -8.41 21.04 -20.07
CA ASP A 36 -9.55 20.17 -19.84
C ASP A 36 -10.80 20.92 -19.33
N ASP A 37 -11.96 20.29 -19.35
CA ASP A 37 -13.19 20.84 -18.75
C ASP A 37 -13.00 21.08 -17.23
N ALA A 38 -13.43 22.22 -16.73
CA ALA A 38 -13.27 22.64 -15.34
C ALA A 38 -13.83 21.62 -14.32
N THR A 39 -14.88 20.89 -14.67
CA THR A 39 -15.50 19.86 -13.84
C THR A 39 -14.59 18.64 -13.67
N ILE A 40 -14.04 18.14 -14.78
CA ILE A 40 -13.08 17.01 -14.80
C ILE A 40 -11.82 17.35 -13.99
N LYS A 41 -11.38 18.58 -14.10
CA LYS A 41 -10.24 19.12 -13.34
C LYS A 41 -10.46 19.08 -11.84
N LEU A 42 -11.60 19.61 -11.41
CA LEU A 42 -11.94 19.68 -9.99
C LEU A 42 -12.06 18.27 -9.39
N GLU A 43 -12.67 17.33 -10.13
CA GLU A 43 -12.77 15.94 -9.72
C GLU A 43 -11.41 15.28 -9.57
N LYS A 44 -10.51 15.47 -10.55
CA LYS A 44 -9.14 14.95 -10.49
C LYS A 44 -8.37 15.52 -9.30
N MET A 45 -8.44 16.83 -9.07
CA MET A 45 -7.79 17.49 -7.93
C MET A 45 -8.32 16.96 -6.59
N ASN A 46 -9.63 16.85 -6.45
CA ASN A 46 -10.26 16.31 -5.24
C ASN A 46 -9.84 14.87 -4.96
N LYS A 47 -9.70 14.07 -6.01
CA LYS A 47 -9.26 12.67 -5.91
C LYS A 47 -7.78 12.57 -5.50
N ILE A 48 -6.90 13.37 -6.10
CA ILE A 48 -5.48 13.48 -5.71
C ILE A 48 -5.37 13.88 -4.24
N GLN A 49 -6.13 14.88 -3.82
CA GLN A 49 -6.11 15.33 -2.43
C GLN A 49 -6.53 14.21 -1.47
N ARG A 50 -7.60 13.47 -1.79
CA ARG A 50 -8.04 12.34 -0.98
C ARG A 50 -6.98 11.24 -0.88
N TYR A 51 -6.36 10.87 -1.99
CA TYR A 51 -5.28 9.88 -2.01
C TYR A 51 -4.09 10.31 -1.14
N THR A 52 -3.67 11.57 -1.26
CA THR A 52 -2.59 12.12 -0.43
C THR A 52 -2.95 12.11 1.06
N GLN A 53 -4.17 12.50 1.42
CA GLN A 53 -4.65 12.49 2.81
C GLN A 53 -4.75 11.07 3.39
N SER A 54 -4.95 10.08 2.53
CA SER A 54 -5.01 8.66 2.90
C SER A 54 -3.63 7.97 2.92
N GLY A 55 -2.54 8.73 2.86
CA GLY A 55 -1.17 8.23 3.01
C GLY A 55 -0.54 7.70 1.72
N ILE A 56 -1.17 7.90 0.56
CA ILE A 56 -0.61 7.52 -0.73
C ILE A 56 0.46 8.55 -1.12
N SER A 57 1.68 8.11 -1.31
CA SER A 57 2.85 8.96 -1.55
C SER A 57 2.95 9.45 -2.99
N ASP A 58 2.48 8.68 -3.95
CA ASP A 58 2.48 9.01 -5.38
C ASP A 58 1.07 8.80 -5.98
N PRO A 59 0.18 9.78 -5.84
CA PRO A 59 -1.17 9.71 -6.39
C PRO A 59 -1.20 9.67 -7.93
N GLU A 60 -0.20 10.21 -8.61
CA GLU A 60 -0.16 10.27 -10.08
C GLU A 60 0.00 8.87 -10.68
N SER A 61 0.90 8.06 -10.11
CA SER A 61 1.02 6.64 -10.50
C SER A 61 -0.26 5.85 -10.22
N ILE A 62 -0.95 6.11 -9.10
CA ILE A 62 -2.27 5.52 -8.82
C ILE A 62 -3.27 5.85 -9.94
N PHE A 63 -3.34 7.11 -10.37
CA PHE A 63 -4.22 7.53 -11.45
C PHE A 63 -3.90 6.85 -12.78
N SER A 64 -2.61 6.75 -13.11
CA SER A 64 -2.18 6.12 -14.36
C SER A 64 -2.62 4.66 -14.43
N ILE A 65 -2.36 3.90 -13.35
CA ILE A 65 -2.74 2.49 -13.27
C ILE A 65 -4.26 2.34 -13.22
N GLU A 66 -4.96 3.18 -12.43
CA GLU A 66 -6.42 3.17 -12.35
C GLU A 66 -7.07 3.40 -13.73
N ALA A 67 -6.52 4.30 -14.55
CA ALA A 67 -7.01 4.55 -15.90
C ALA A 67 -6.81 3.33 -16.82
N GLU A 68 -5.77 2.53 -16.59
CA GLU A 68 -5.48 1.32 -17.35
C GLU A 68 -6.36 0.13 -16.94
N ILE A 69 -6.50 -0.10 -15.62
CA ILE A 69 -7.19 -1.29 -15.09
C ILE A 69 -8.67 -1.07 -14.78
N GLY A 70 -9.14 0.20 -14.77
CA GLY A 70 -10.55 0.57 -14.57
C GLY A 70 -11.02 0.62 -13.11
N HIS A 71 -10.13 0.47 -12.14
CA HIS A 71 -10.45 0.54 -10.70
C HIS A 71 -9.25 1.00 -9.89
N PHE A 72 -9.45 1.37 -8.61
CA PHE A 72 -8.36 1.75 -7.72
C PHE A 72 -7.34 0.61 -7.56
N PRO A 73 -6.04 0.83 -7.83
CA PRO A 73 -5.01 -0.20 -7.77
C PRO A 73 -4.58 -0.45 -6.32
N LEU A 74 -5.38 -1.24 -5.60
CA LEU A 74 -5.23 -1.49 -4.17
C LEU A 74 -3.87 -2.09 -3.79
N LEU A 75 -3.44 -3.12 -4.53
CA LEU A 75 -2.19 -3.83 -4.22
C LEU A 75 -0.98 -2.95 -4.50
N TYR A 76 -1.02 -2.16 -5.57
CA TYR A 76 0.03 -1.19 -5.87
C TYR A 76 0.10 -0.07 -4.82
N ALA A 77 -1.04 0.44 -4.36
CA ALA A 77 -1.09 1.43 -3.28
C ALA A 77 -0.48 0.88 -1.98
N VAL A 78 -0.76 -0.38 -1.61
CA VAL A 78 -0.11 -1.06 -0.47
C VAL A 78 1.39 -1.18 -0.70
N ASN A 79 1.83 -1.45 -1.92
CA ASN A 79 3.26 -1.51 -2.25
C ASN A 79 3.97 -0.17 -2.03
N GLN A 80 3.33 0.95 -2.36
CA GLN A 80 3.85 2.28 -2.03
C GLN A 80 4.01 2.48 -0.52
N LEU A 81 3.01 2.09 0.29
CA LEU A 81 3.11 2.17 1.76
C LEU A 81 4.30 1.37 2.29
N ILE A 82 4.48 0.12 1.82
CA ILE A 82 5.59 -0.72 2.25
C ILE A 82 6.94 -0.10 1.87
N HIS A 83 7.06 0.47 0.68
CA HIS A 83 8.30 1.11 0.24
C HIS A 83 8.57 2.47 0.92
N GLY A 84 7.55 3.12 1.47
CA GLY A 84 7.66 4.36 2.23
C GLY A 84 8.18 4.21 3.66
N ILE A 85 8.24 2.98 4.21
CA ILE A 85 8.78 2.73 5.55
C ILE A 85 10.30 2.56 5.54
N SER A 86 10.92 2.49 6.73
CA SER A 86 12.38 2.36 6.83
C SER A 86 12.89 1.06 6.20
N THR A 87 14.10 1.11 5.62
CA THR A 87 14.76 -0.06 4.99
C THR A 87 14.78 -1.29 5.91
N ARG A 88 14.99 -1.09 7.22
CA ARG A 88 14.99 -2.16 8.22
C ARG A 88 13.63 -2.84 8.30
N GLU A 89 12.57 -2.06 8.34
CA GLU A 89 11.20 -2.55 8.47
C GLU A 89 10.72 -3.18 7.17
N VAL A 90 11.12 -2.64 6.01
CA VAL A 90 10.89 -3.27 4.69
C VAL A 90 11.50 -4.67 4.65
N ARG A 91 12.72 -4.85 5.15
CA ARG A 91 13.36 -6.18 5.22
C ARG A 91 12.58 -7.16 6.10
N ILE A 92 12.07 -6.72 7.25
CA ILE A 92 11.22 -7.57 8.11
C ILE A 92 9.96 -8.02 7.36
N ILE A 93 9.33 -7.14 6.60
CA ILE A 93 8.14 -7.47 5.81
C ILE A 93 8.50 -8.47 4.69
N LYS A 94 9.59 -8.24 3.97
CA LYS A 94 9.98 -9.07 2.82
C LYS A 94 10.55 -10.44 3.23
N GLU A 95 11.46 -10.47 4.19
CA GLU A 95 12.29 -11.64 4.47
C GLU A 95 11.78 -12.48 5.67
N TYR A 96 11.09 -11.84 6.62
CA TYR A 96 10.52 -12.53 7.79
C TYR A 96 9.03 -12.79 7.70
N LEU A 97 8.23 -11.84 7.18
CA LEU A 97 6.78 -12.03 6.98
C LEU A 97 6.43 -12.61 5.61
N LEU A 98 7.38 -12.71 4.69
CA LEU A 98 7.23 -13.34 3.38
C LEU A 98 6.00 -12.85 2.59
N VAL A 99 5.73 -11.55 2.62
CA VAL A 99 4.56 -11.00 1.92
C VAL A 99 4.73 -10.99 0.40
N TYR A 100 5.98 -11.04 -0.11
CA TYR A 100 6.28 -11.09 -1.54
C TYR A 100 6.64 -12.51 -1.99
N ARG A 101 6.20 -12.87 -3.19
CA ARG A 101 6.63 -14.11 -3.86
C ARG A 101 8.12 -14.06 -4.16
N GLY A 102 8.77 -15.21 -4.07
CA GLY A 102 10.22 -15.30 -4.36
C GLY A 102 11.13 -14.67 -3.30
N SER A 103 10.60 -14.14 -2.20
CA SER A 103 11.42 -13.68 -1.08
C SER A 103 12.19 -14.83 -0.44
N VAL A 104 13.44 -14.57 -0.10
CA VAL A 104 14.26 -15.51 0.68
C VAL A 104 13.79 -15.47 2.13
N GLU A 105 13.34 -16.61 2.63
CA GLU A 105 12.93 -16.75 4.03
C GLU A 105 14.12 -16.59 4.96
N ARG A 106 13.95 -15.73 5.95
CA ARG A 106 14.88 -15.57 7.08
C ARG A 106 14.17 -15.92 8.37
N ASP A 107 14.80 -16.76 9.16
CA ASP A 107 14.28 -17.04 10.48
C ASP A 107 14.48 -15.85 11.44
N LEU A 108 13.88 -15.95 12.63
CA LEU A 108 13.91 -14.88 13.60
C LEU A 108 15.32 -14.61 14.17
N ASP A 109 16.15 -15.65 14.25
CA ASP A 109 17.52 -15.55 14.76
C ASP A 109 18.43 -14.86 13.75
N ASP A 110 18.33 -15.24 12.49
CA ASP A 110 19.07 -14.63 11.39
C ASP A 110 18.71 -13.15 11.24
N MET A 111 17.43 -12.83 11.23
CA MET A 111 16.97 -11.44 11.18
C MET A 111 17.45 -10.61 12.37
N ALA A 112 17.42 -11.18 13.57
CA ALA A 112 17.89 -10.49 14.78
C ALA A 112 19.40 -10.18 14.71
N LYS A 113 20.22 -11.14 14.26
CA LYS A 113 21.66 -10.95 14.06
C LYS A 113 21.95 -9.88 13.02
N GLU A 114 21.37 -10.01 11.83
CA GLU A 114 21.64 -9.09 10.72
C GLU A 114 21.21 -7.65 11.01
N LEU A 115 20.08 -7.47 11.71
CA LEU A 115 19.58 -6.15 12.07
C LEU A 115 20.17 -5.60 13.38
N SER A 116 21.04 -6.37 14.07
CA SER A 116 21.56 -6.05 15.40
C SER A 116 20.44 -5.75 16.42
N LEU A 117 19.41 -6.60 16.42
CA LEU A 117 18.25 -6.51 17.28
C LEU A 117 18.08 -7.79 18.11
N THR A 118 17.22 -7.75 19.11
CA THR A 118 16.75 -8.97 19.78
C THR A 118 15.62 -9.64 18.97
N ARG A 119 15.46 -10.95 19.08
CA ARG A 119 14.35 -11.72 18.48
C ARG A 119 12.99 -11.08 18.80
N GLU A 120 12.80 -10.74 20.06
CA GLU A 120 11.56 -10.11 20.52
C GLU A 120 11.34 -8.74 19.84
N ARG A 121 12.41 -7.96 19.63
CA ARG A 121 12.30 -6.67 18.93
C ARG A 121 11.91 -6.83 17.46
N VAL A 122 12.46 -7.83 16.76
CA VAL A 122 12.04 -8.16 15.38
C VAL A 122 10.56 -8.53 15.35
N ARG A 123 10.10 -9.39 16.28
CA ARG A 123 8.69 -9.79 16.40
C ARG A 123 7.76 -8.60 16.65
N GLN A 124 8.15 -7.69 17.55
CA GLN A 124 7.40 -6.47 17.85
C GLN A 124 7.30 -5.54 16.65
N LEU A 125 8.41 -5.36 15.92
CA LEU A 125 8.42 -4.54 14.71
C LEU A 125 7.52 -5.15 13.63
N ALA A 126 7.61 -6.46 13.38
CA ALA A 126 6.73 -7.15 12.43
C ALA A 126 5.25 -6.94 12.77
N ASN A 127 4.86 -7.16 14.03
CA ASN A 127 3.49 -6.97 14.49
C ASN A 127 3.03 -5.51 14.36
N LYS A 128 3.92 -4.57 14.70
CA LYS A 128 3.64 -3.13 14.56
C LYS A 128 3.38 -2.77 13.10
N GLN A 129 4.19 -3.27 12.15
CA GLN A 129 4.02 -2.94 10.74
C GLN A 129 2.70 -3.48 10.18
N ILE A 130 2.33 -4.72 10.51
CA ILE A 130 1.04 -5.28 10.10
C ILE A 130 -0.12 -4.43 10.63
N LYS A 131 -0.11 -4.05 11.90
CA LYS A 131 -1.15 -3.18 12.47
C LYS A 131 -1.19 -1.79 11.84
N THR A 132 -0.04 -1.23 11.50
CA THR A 132 0.03 0.07 10.82
C THR A 132 -0.56 -0.02 9.41
N LEU A 133 -0.20 -1.05 8.64
CA LEU A 133 -0.79 -1.31 7.32
C LEU A 133 -2.30 -1.53 7.42
N GLU A 134 -2.76 -2.36 8.36
CA GLU A 134 -4.18 -2.60 8.63
C GLU A 134 -4.94 -1.30 8.88
N SER A 135 -4.41 -0.45 9.77
CA SER A 135 -5.04 0.83 10.11
C SER A 135 -5.18 1.76 8.90
N ILE A 136 -4.17 1.82 8.03
CA ILE A 136 -4.18 2.70 6.86
C ILE A 136 -5.08 2.10 5.76
N ILE A 137 -4.87 0.83 5.40
CA ILE A 137 -5.59 0.17 4.30
C ILE A 137 -7.11 0.16 4.57
N SER A 138 -7.54 -0.05 5.82
CA SER A 138 -8.96 -0.03 6.18
C SER A 138 -9.65 1.31 5.90
N THR A 139 -8.90 2.42 5.82
CA THR A 139 -9.46 3.73 5.45
C THR A 139 -9.76 3.86 3.96
N TRP A 140 -9.24 2.95 3.13
CA TRP A 140 -9.37 3.04 1.67
C TRP A 140 -10.65 2.43 1.10
N LYS A 141 -11.52 1.89 1.95
CA LYS A 141 -12.81 1.30 1.52
C LYS A 141 -13.61 2.22 0.60
N GLU A 142 -13.57 3.53 0.86
CA GLU A 142 -14.29 4.52 0.04
C GLU A 142 -13.79 4.61 -1.41
N PHE A 143 -12.51 4.30 -1.67
CA PHE A 143 -11.95 4.32 -3.03
C PHE A 143 -12.38 3.13 -3.87
N LEU A 144 -12.91 2.11 -3.21
CA LEU A 144 -13.26 0.82 -3.78
C LEU A 144 -14.78 0.61 -3.85
N ALA A 145 -15.55 1.67 -3.53
CA ALA A 145 -17.02 1.60 -3.57
C ALA A 145 -17.52 1.16 -4.95
N GLY A 146 -18.23 0.04 -4.97
CA GLY A 146 -18.78 -0.57 -6.21
C GLY A 146 -17.80 -1.49 -6.96
N TYR A 147 -16.59 -1.69 -6.49
CA TYR A 147 -15.67 -2.68 -7.05
C TYR A 147 -15.76 -3.99 -6.27
N HIS A 148 -16.02 -5.09 -6.97
CA HIS A 148 -16.04 -6.43 -6.40
C HIS A 148 -14.80 -7.19 -6.83
N TYR A 149 -14.06 -7.71 -5.85
CA TYR A 149 -12.86 -8.50 -6.12
C TYR A 149 -13.25 -9.92 -6.56
N PRO A 150 -12.68 -10.45 -7.66
CA PRO A 150 -12.94 -11.83 -8.13
C PRO A 150 -12.18 -12.87 -7.29
N ILE A 151 -12.23 -12.74 -5.97
CA ILE A 151 -11.39 -13.47 -5.00
C ILE A 151 -11.73 -14.95 -4.85
N PHE A 152 -12.90 -15.35 -5.30
CA PHE A 152 -13.36 -16.76 -5.23
C PHE A 152 -12.99 -17.58 -6.47
N GLU A 153 -12.50 -16.92 -7.51
CA GLU A 153 -11.99 -17.59 -8.70
C GLU A 153 -10.56 -18.10 -8.47
N LYS A 154 -10.27 -19.26 -9.01
CA LYS A 154 -8.92 -19.85 -8.94
C LYS A 154 -7.92 -18.87 -9.59
N ASP A 155 -6.83 -18.62 -8.89
CA ASP A 155 -5.71 -17.76 -9.35
C ASP A 155 -6.07 -16.29 -9.64
N SER A 156 -7.28 -15.83 -9.31
CA SER A 156 -7.68 -14.42 -9.48
C SER A 156 -6.76 -13.44 -8.76
N TRP A 157 -6.24 -13.82 -7.59
CA TRP A 157 -5.26 -13.04 -6.84
C TRP A 157 -3.96 -12.81 -7.62
N LEU A 158 -3.54 -13.80 -8.41
CA LEU A 158 -2.34 -13.71 -9.25
C LEU A 158 -2.55 -12.72 -10.39
N LEU A 159 -3.71 -12.80 -11.04
CA LEU A 159 -4.09 -11.86 -12.10
C LEU A 159 -4.18 -10.41 -11.59
N MET A 160 -4.68 -10.20 -10.37
CA MET A 160 -4.67 -8.89 -9.72
C MET A 160 -3.24 -8.37 -9.52
N CYS A 161 -2.35 -9.23 -8.99
CA CYS A 161 -0.94 -8.87 -8.84
C CYS A 161 -0.27 -8.49 -10.17
N GLU A 162 -0.54 -9.26 -11.23
CA GLU A 162 0.00 -8.99 -12.58
C GLU A 162 -0.49 -7.66 -13.15
N LYS A 163 -1.79 -7.39 -13.07
CA LYS A 163 -2.39 -6.14 -13.54
C LYS A 163 -1.86 -4.91 -12.80
N GLU A 164 -1.59 -5.03 -11.51
CA GLU A 164 -1.10 -3.94 -10.68
C GLU A 164 0.44 -3.90 -10.56
N GLY A 165 1.16 -4.79 -11.24
CA GLY A 165 2.63 -4.81 -11.29
C GLY A 165 3.29 -5.12 -9.94
N VAL A 166 2.68 -5.98 -9.11
CA VAL A 166 3.19 -6.38 -7.79
C VAL A 166 3.33 -7.89 -7.65
N GLU A 167 4.16 -8.35 -6.72
CA GLU A 167 4.46 -9.78 -6.51
C GLU A 167 4.11 -10.26 -5.10
N TYR A 168 2.88 -10.07 -4.67
CA TYR A 168 2.44 -10.53 -3.36
C TYR A 168 2.12 -12.01 -3.30
N THR A 169 2.21 -12.59 -2.09
CA THR A 169 1.72 -13.94 -1.81
C THR A 169 0.19 -13.97 -1.71
N GLN A 170 -0.42 -15.11 -1.98
CA GLN A 170 -1.86 -15.29 -1.91
C GLN A 170 -2.45 -14.90 -0.55
N ASN A 171 -1.81 -15.32 0.55
CA ASN A 171 -2.28 -14.99 1.89
C ASN A 171 -2.27 -13.49 2.16
N PHE A 172 -1.24 -12.79 1.68
CA PHE A 172 -1.16 -11.34 1.86
C PHE A 172 -2.24 -10.60 1.06
N VAL A 173 -2.48 -11.01 -0.19
CA VAL A 173 -3.59 -10.46 -0.99
C VAL A 173 -4.94 -10.71 -0.32
N LYS A 174 -5.22 -11.92 0.16
CA LYS A 174 -6.46 -12.23 0.89
C LYS A 174 -6.64 -11.35 2.12
N TRP A 175 -5.57 -11.14 2.88
CA TRP A 175 -5.61 -10.25 4.03
C TRP A 175 -5.91 -8.81 3.64
N ILE A 176 -5.23 -8.26 2.61
CA ILE A 176 -5.50 -6.89 2.13
C ILE A 176 -6.97 -6.74 1.73
N ILE A 177 -7.50 -7.69 0.95
CA ILE A 177 -8.90 -7.64 0.50
C ILE A 177 -9.86 -7.65 1.68
N SER A 178 -9.61 -8.48 2.70
CA SER A 178 -10.45 -8.56 3.88
C SER A 178 -10.52 -7.27 4.70
N LEU A 179 -9.56 -6.35 4.52
CA LEU A 179 -9.54 -5.06 5.19
C LEU A 179 -10.45 -4.01 4.51
N VAL A 180 -10.76 -4.21 3.24
CA VAL A 180 -11.48 -3.22 2.41
C VAL A 180 -12.81 -3.72 1.87
N ASP A 181 -13.02 -5.02 1.81
CA ASP A 181 -14.26 -5.65 1.34
C ASP A 181 -15.10 -6.09 2.54
N ASP A 182 -16.24 -5.41 2.72
CA ASP A 182 -17.16 -5.68 3.82
C ASP A 182 -18.02 -6.93 3.61
N ASP A 183 -18.01 -7.53 2.42
CA ASP A 183 -18.80 -8.72 2.09
C ASP A 183 -18.08 -10.04 2.38
N VAL A 184 -16.85 -9.98 2.91
CA VAL A 184 -16.06 -11.16 3.22
C VAL A 184 -15.60 -11.21 4.68
N HIS A 185 -15.43 -12.43 5.18
CA HIS A 185 -14.74 -12.73 6.42
C HIS A 185 -13.40 -13.41 6.16
N LEU A 186 -12.37 -13.01 6.91
CA LEU A 186 -11.07 -13.66 6.90
C LEU A 186 -11.01 -14.71 8.01
N LEU A 187 -10.78 -15.98 7.64
CA LEU A 187 -10.50 -17.06 8.59
C LEU A 187 -9.00 -17.36 8.63
N GLY A 188 -8.47 -17.42 9.83
CA GLY A 188 -7.06 -17.68 10.13
C GLY A 188 -6.37 -16.49 10.78
N ASP A 189 -5.17 -16.75 11.31
CA ASP A 189 -4.30 -15.70 11.87
C ASP A 189 -3.39 -15.16 10.77
N PRO A 190 -3.53 -13.88 10.34
CA PRO A 190 -2.73 -13.31 9.27
C PRO A 190 -1.23 -13.39 9.53
N ILE A 191 -0.80 -13.04 10.76
CA ILE A 191 0.63 -13.03 11.11
C ILE A 191 1.23 -14.44 11.05
N ALA A 192 0.48 -15.44 11.50
CA ALA A 192 0.90 -16.84 11.42
C ALA A 192 0.89 -17.35 9.97
N ALA A 193 -0.02 -16.84 9.14
CA ALA A 193 -0.17 -17.24 7.74
C ALA A 193 0.87 -16.61 6.79
N PHE A 194 1.51 -15.50 7.23
CA PHE A 194 2.60 -14.87 6.47
C PHE A 194 3.95 -15.56 6.67
N LYS A 195 4.04 -16.50 7.61
CA LYS A 195 5.27 -17.21 7.96
C LYS A 195 5.17 -18.68 7.58
N THR A 196 6.30 -19.26 7.22
CA THR A 196 6.41 -20.71 7.14
C THR A 196 6.62 -21.30 8.54
N TYR A 197 5.91 -22.35 8.84
CA TYR A 197 6.10 -23.12 10.07
C TYR A 197 6.42 -24.58 9.71
N HIS A 198 7.64 -25.02 9.98
CA HIS A 198 8.16 -26.33 9.55
C HIS A 198 7.96 -26.60 8.04
N GLY A 199 8.26 -25.59 7.20
CA GLY A 199 8.12 -25.69 5.75
C GLY A 199 6.67 -25.70 5.23
N ARG A 200 5.68 -25.40 6.09
CA ARG A 200 4.26 -25.35 5.72
C ARG A 200 3.70 -23.95 5.88
N ILE A 201 3.03 -23.47 4.85
CA ILE A 201 2.26 -22.23 4.89
C ILE A 201 0.88 -22.53 5.48
N ARG A 202 0.43 -21.72 6.45
CA ARG A 202 -0.94 -21.79 6.97
C ARG A 202 -1.83 -20.98 6.03
N PRO A 203 -2.84 -21.58 5.38
CA PRO A 203 -3.69 -20.85 4.47
C PRO A 203 -4.62 -19.88 5.22
N LEU A 204 -4.85 -18.70 4.63
CA LEU A 204 -5.99 -17.85 4.96
C LEU A 204 -7.15 -18.18 4.02
N TYR A 205 -8.35 -18.09 4.54
CA TYR A 205 -9.57 -18.29 3.76
C TYR A 205 -10.41 -17.02 3.81
N LEU A 206 -10.88 -16.59 2.63
CA LEU A 206 -11.93 -15.57 2.52
C LEU A 206 -13.26 -16.30 2.34
N ILE A 207 -14.22 -15.97 3.16
CA ILE A 207 -15.57 -16.55 3.13
C ILE A 207 -16.58 -15.43 2.94
N PRO A 208 -17.50 -15.54 1.96
CA PRO A 208 -18.61 -14.60 1.83
C PRO A 208 -19.43 -14.56 3.12
N LYS A 209 -19.81 -13.38 3.58
CA LYS A 209 -20.62 -13.21 4.80
C LYS A 209 -21.95 -13.93 4.73
N ASN A 210 -22.59 -13.93 3.57
CA ASN A 210 -23.88 -14.61 3.35
C ASN A 210 -23.85 -16.15 3.51
N ILE A 211 -22.64 -16.72 3.63
CA ILE A 211 -22.47 -18.16 3.91
C ILE A 211 -22.11 -18.40 5.39
N TYR A 212 -21.60 -17.37 6.05
CA TYR A 212 -21.11 -17.46 7.44
C TYR A 212 -22.20 -17.12 8.47
N ASP A 213 -23.11 -16.23 8.12
CA ASP A 213 -24.31 -15.83 8.92
C ASP A 213 -25.45 -16.83 8.73
#